data_05645270e39e9ffafde2de1c8939adb8
#
_entry.id   05645270e39e9ffafde2de1c8939adb8
#
_cell.length_a   1.000
_cell.length_b   1.000
_cell.length_c   1.000
_cell.angle_alpha   90.00
_cell.angle_beta   90.00
_cell.angle_gamma   90.00
#
_symmetry.space_group_name_H-M   'P 1'
#
loop_
_entity.id
_entity.type
_entity.pdbx_description
1 polymer ?
#
loop_
_entity_poly.entity_id
_entity_poly.type
_entity_poly.pdbx_seq_one_letter_code
_entity_poly.pdbx_strand_id
1 'polypeptide(L)'
;MATTAEPEPARPEAARSETAHPLFADWDWEDPAGLEARTDAFTENLAGCTRIEVVRPEMPYTHQDFQELGVTGIEFAAFRTRHPSGLGTDLVGLHTDSEATRPGPVYRIDGAALFTQLDISRPLPIADRSVDWVYAEHLIEHVPLGTAVHWLAEVRRILRPGGLLRLTTPDLARYIDGYLDGQEQFFRRHRRRLRTMRVGPPMPERRAFMLNQIFYHFGHRWIYDEAELRHVLDRAGYHEFAIERREFQLGARPDMADLDTAFRKDESIYLEAVAPGGPH
;
A
#
# COMPACT_ATOMS: atom_id res chain seq x y z
N MET A 1 10.06 14.74 65.34
CA MET A 1 11.15 14.76 64.34
C MET A 1 10.50 14.61 62.97
N ALA A 2 10.40 15.71 62.25
CA ALA A 2 9.83 15.74 60.90
C ALA A 2 10.98 15.60 59.90
N THR A 3 10.92 14.55 59.07
CA THR A 3 11.88 14.30 58.00
C THR A 3 11.49 15.17 56.83
N THR A 4 12.29 16.16 56.50
CA THR A 4 12.17 16.97 55.29
C THR A 4 12.70 16.15 54.12
N ALA A 5 11.81 15.84 53.15
CA ALA A 5 12.21 15.26 51.86
C ALA A 5 12.90 16.33 51.01
N GLU A 6 14.10 16.03 50.52
CA GLU A 6 14.78 16.86 49.53
C GLU A 6 14.04 16.82 48.21
N PRO A 7 13.97 17.93 47.44
CA PRO A 7 13.36 17.94 46.14
C PRO A 7 14.22 17.18 45.11
N GLU A 8 13.58 16.32 44.35
CA GLU A 8 14.16 15.58 43.23
C GLU A 8 14.76 16.56 42.17
N PRO A 9 15.97 16.31 41.65
CA PRO A 9 16.57 17.22 40.67
C PRO A 9 15.76 17.22 39.39
N ALA A 10 15.45 18.42 38.88
CA ALA A 10 14.78 18.63 37.64
C ALA A 10 15.50 17.91 36.48
N ARG A 11 14.76 17.12 35.70
CA ARG A 11 15.28 16.49 34.50
C ARG A 11 15.81 17.58 33.54
N PRO A 12 16.99 17.40 32.93
CA PRO A 12 17.49 18.35 31.97
C PRO A 12 16.52 18.46 30.78
N GLU A 13 16.11 19.65 30.46
CA GLU A 13 15.36 19.99 29.26
C GLU A 13 16.12 19.45 28.05
N ALA A 14 15.52 18.45 27.35
CA ALA A 14 16.12 17.85 26.17
C ALA A 14 16.38 18.97 25.14
N ALA A 15 17.63 19.15 24.78
CA ALA A 15 18.05 20.10 23.77
C ALA A 15 17.23 19.86 22.48
N ARG A 16 16.39 20.83 22.13
CA ARG A 16 15.62 20.80 20.88
C ARG A 16 16.62 20.83 19.72
N SER A 17 16.62 19.80 18.90
CA SER A 17 17.44 19.70 17.71
C SER A 17 17.07 20.84 16.75
N GLU A 18 17.98 21.79 16.49
CA GLU A 18 17.82 22.94 15.59
C GLU A 18 17.61 22.55 14.10
N THR A 19 17.53 21.26 13.77
CA THR A 19 17.44 20.76 12.40
C THR A 19 16.08 20.16 12.01
N ALA A 20 15.06 20.25 12.87
CA ALA A 20 13.73 19.75 12.54
C ALA A 20 13.07 20.64 11.48
N HIS A 21 12.66 20.06 10.35
CA HIS A 21 11.88 20.76 9.34
C HIS A 21 10.60 21.31 9.98
N PRO A 22 10.16 22.56 9.68
CA PRO A 22 9.01 23.19 10.34
C PRO A 22 7.73 22.35 10.35
N LEU A 23 7.50 21.51 9.34
CA LEU A 23 6.38 20.57 9.27
C LEU A 23 6.43 19.44 10.32
N PHE A 24 7.58 19.26 10.99
CA PHE A 24 7.81 18.17 11.94
C PHE A 24 8.33 18.68 13.30
N ALA A 25 8.33 20.00 13.51
CA ALA A 25 8.83 20.61 14.75
C ALA A 25 8.08 20.15 16.01
N ASP A 26 6.80 19.81 15.86
CA ASP A 26 5.90 19.40 16.93
C ASP A 26 5.62 17.88 16.95
N TRP A 27 6.43 17.09 16.26
CA TRP A 27 6.18 15.67 16.16
C TRP A 27 6.73 14.90 17.35
N ASP A 28 5.82 14.41 18.18
CA ASP A 28 6.12 13.44 19.24
C ASP A 28 5.95 12.00 18.71
N TRP A 29 7.05 11.30 18.56
CA TRP A 29 7.07 9.89 18.15
C TRP A 29 6.50 8.94 19.20
N GLU A 30 6.37 9.42 20.41
CA GLU A 30 5.82 8.69 21.55
C GLU A 30 4.30 8.91 21.66
N ASP A 31 3.73 9.78 20.81
CA ASP A 31 2.28 9.99 20.69
C ASP A 31 1.68 9.20 19.51
N PRO A 32 1.11 7.99 19.75
CA PRO A 32 0.46 7.20 18.71
C PRO A 32 -0.74 7.91 18.05
N ALA A 33 -1.48 8.71 18.82
CA ALA A 33 -2.66 9.42 18.32
C ALA A 33 -2.27 10.54 17.36
N GLY A 34 -1.17 11.25 17.64
CA GLY A 34 -0.62 12.25 16.72
C GLY A 34 -0.11 11.63 15.42
N LEU A 35 0.46 10.42 15.46
CA LEU A 35 0.88 9.69 14.28
C LEU A 35 -0.31 9.27 13.41
N GLU A 36 -1.38 8.75 14.04
CA GLU A 36 -2.60 8.34 13.36
C GLU A 36 -3.26 9.54 12.65
N ALA A 37 -3.47 10.65 13.37
CA ALA A 37 -4.05 11.88 12.82
C ALA A 37 -3.27 12.44 11.62
N ARG A 38 -1.95 12.25 11.56
CA ARG A 38 -1.12 12.70 10.42
C ARG A 38 -1.17 11.75 9.25
N THR A 39 -1.31 10.45 9.51
CA THR A 39 -1.56 9.45 8.46
C THR A 39 -2.90 9.75 7.80
N ASP A 40 -3.92 10.08 8.57
CA ASP A 40 -5.23 10.49 8.08
C ASP A 40 -5.14 11.77 7.23
N ALA A 41 -4.42 12.79 7.69
CA ALA A 41 -4.21 14.03 6.94
C ALA A 41 -3.44 13.82 5.63
N PHE A 42 -2.48 12.88 5.61
CA PHE A 42 -1.77 12.50 4.38
C PHE A 42 -2.72 11.79 3.40
N THR A 43 -3.50 10.85 3.89
CA THR A 43 -4.51 10.11 3.12
C THR A 43 -5.55 11.08 2.53
N GLU A 44 -6.04 12.01 3.34
CA GLU A 44 -6.98 13.05 2.93
C GLU A 44 -6.43 13.91 1.79
N ASN A 45 -5.15 14.31 1.87
CA ASN A 45 -4.51 15.06 0.80
C ASN A 45 -4.38 14.26 -0.51
N LEU A 46 -4.19 12.94 -0.44
CA LEU A 46 -4.17 12.06 -1.62
C LEU A 46 -5.58 11.87 -2.22
N ALA A 47 -6.61 11.90 -1.40
CA ALA A 47 -7.99 11.74 -1.81
C ALA A 47 -8.58 12.98 -2.50
N GLY A 48 -8.02 14.15 -2.30
CA GLY A 48 -8.47 15.41 -2.93
C GLY A 48 -8.30 15.42 -4.45
N CYS A 49 -9.31 15.89 -5.19
CA CYS A 49 -9.29 16.07 -6.63
C CYS A 49 -10.02 17.34 -7.05
N THR A 50 -9.91 17.73 -8.32
CA THR A 50 -10.53 18.96 -8.83
C THR A 50 -11.85 18.71 -9.57
N ARG A 51 -12.03 17.50 -10.11
CA ARG A 51 -13.23 17.14 -10.88
C ARG A 51 -13.53 15.64 -10.73
N ILE A 52 -14.81 15.35 -10.49
CA ILE A 52 -15.37 14.00 -10.47
C ILE A 52 -16.48 13.93 -11.54
N GLU A 53 -16.43 12.90 -12.39
CA GLU A 53 -17.45 12.67 -13.42
C GLU A 53 -17.83 11.18 -13.40
N VAL A 54 -19.12 10.86 -13.23
CA VAL A 54 -19.62 9.49 -13.30
C VAL A 54 -19.61 9.04 -14.77
N VAL A 55 -18.84 8.00 -15.09
CA VAL A 55 -18.79 7.43 -16.44
C VAL A 55 -19.54 6.11 -16.54
N ARG A 56 -19.71 5.40 -15.44
CA ARG A 56 -20.53 4.19 -15.35
C ARG A 56 -21.24 4.18 -13.97
N PRO A 57 -22.57 4.19 -13.90
CA PRO A 57 -23.27 4.43 -12.64
C PRO A 57 -23.48 3.18 -11.76
N GLU A 58 -23.38 1.97 -12.29
CA GLU A 58 -23.82 0.74 -11.63
C GLU A 58 -22.82 -0.41 -11.78
N MET A 59 -22.85 -1.32 -10.81
CA MET A 59 -22.14 -2.60 -10.73
C MET A 59 -23.13 -3.77 -10.97
N PRO A 60 -22.69 -5.01 -11.23
CA PRO A 60 -21.29 -5.46 -11.39
C PRO A 60 -20.71 -5.11 -12.75
N TYR A 61 -19.36 -5.06 -12.82
CA TYR A 61 -18.64 -4.80 -14.07
C TYR A 61 -18.25 -6.10 -14.77
N THR A 62 -18.60 -6.19 -16.05
CA THR A 62 -18.25 -7.30 -16.93
C THR A 62 -17.02 -6.97 -17.77
N HIS A 63 -16.48 -7.97 -18.46
CA HIS A 63 -15.42 -7.76 -19.44
C HIS A 63 -15.83 -6.73 -20.53
N GLN A 64 -17.08 -6.77 -20.98
CA GLN A 64 -17.59 -5.82 -21.97
C GLN A 64 -17.58 -4.39 -21.43
N ASP A 65 -18.01 -4.18 -20.17
CA ASP A 65 -17.98 -2.86 -19.54
C ASP A 65 -16.56 -2.29 -19.52
N PHE A 66 -15.58 -3.12 -19.18
CA PHE A 66 -14.17 -2.70 -19.18
C PHE A 66 -13.64 -2.42 -20.59
N GLN A 67 -14.02 -3.21 -21.59
CA GLN A 67 -13.67 -2.91 -22.99
C GLN A 67 -14.22 -1.56 -23.45
N GLU A 68 -15.48 -1.24 -23.13
CA GLU A 68 -16.10 0.04 -23.46
C GLU A 68 -15.41 1.24 -22.78
N LEU A 69 -14.86 1.02 -21.57
CA LEU A 69 -14.09 2.02 -20.82
C LEU A 69 -12.61 2.07 -21.25
N GLY A 70 -12.13 1.15 -22.07
CA GLY A 70 -10.71 1.01 -22.43
C GLY A 70 -9.85 0.47 -21.26
N VAL A 71 -10.47 -0.22 -20.31
CA VAL A 71 -9.79 -0.81 -19.13
C VAL A 71 -9.35 -2.22 -19.44
N THR A 72 -8.09 -2.54 -19.17
CA THR A 72 -7.53 -3.90 -19.28
C THR A 72 -7.08 -4.45 -17.94
N GLY A 73 -6.96 -3.62 -16.91
CA GLY A 73 -6.52 -4.07 -15.58
C GLY A 73 -6.88 -3.11 -14.46
N ILE A 74 -6.56 -3.54 -13.25
CA ILE A 74 -6.94 -2.84 -12.01
C ILE A 74 -5.70 -2.59 -11.15
N GLU A 75 -5.58 -1.36 -10.65
CA GLU A 75 -4.65 -0.98 -9.60
C GLU A 75 -5.41 -0.84 -8.27
N PHE A 76 -5.07 -1.69 -7.28
CA PHE A 76 -5.62 -1.59 -5.93
C PHE A 76 -4.79 -0.65 -5.05
N ALA A 77 -5.44 0.05 -4.11
CA ALA A 77 -4.85 1.06 -3.22
C ALA A 77 -4.07 2.15 -3.98
N ALA A 78 -4.62 2.60 -5.09
CA ALA A 78 -3.92 3.48 -6.02
C ALA A 78 -4.47 4.91 -6.03
N PHE A 79 -5.59 5.20 -5.39
CA PHE A 79 -6.37 6.43 -5.57
C PHE A 79 -6.59 6.73 -7.07
N ARG A 80 -5.53 7.09 -7.78
CA ARG A 80 -5.53 7.35 -9.23
C ARG A 80 -4.58 6.42 -9.94
N THR A 81 -5.11 5.66 -10.89
CA THR A 81 -4.24 4.85 -11.75
C THR A 81 -3.28 5.73 -12.56
N ARG A 82 -2.05 5.27 -12.70
CA ARG A 82 -1.06 5.86 -13.60
C ARG A 82 -0.99 5.12 -14.94
N HIS A 83 -1.63 3.95 -15.01
CA HIS A 83 -1.66 3.15 -16.23
C HIS A 83 -2.77 3.66 -17.16
N PRO A 84 -2.49 3.87 -18.47
CA PRO A 84 -3.46 4.45 -19.42
C PRO A 84 -4.71 3.60 -19.63
N SER A 85 -4.63 2.28 -19.42
CA SER A 85 -5.76 1.34 -19.48
C SER A 85 -6.05 0.69 -18.12
N GLY A 86 -5.70 1.38 -17.02
CA GLY A 86 -5.96 0.93 -15.65
C GLY A 86 -7.24 1.52 -15.08
N LEU A 87 -7.82 0.81 -14.12
CA LEU A 87 -8.83 1.31 -13.20
C LEU A 87 -8.22 1.36 -11.80
N GLY A 88 -8.04 2.56 -11.26
CA GLY A 88 -7.60 2.75 -9.88
C GLY A 88 -8.71 2.44 -8.91
N THR A 89 -8.38 1.81 -7.79
CA THR A 89 -9.34 1.54 -6.70
C THR A 89 -8.74 1.89 -5.35
N ASP A 90 -9.59 2.28 -4.41
CA ASP A 90 -9.21 2.47 -3.01
C ASP A 90 -10.43 2.25 -2.11
N LEU A 91 -10.18 1.97 -0.82
CA LEU A 91 -11.21 1.98 0.22
C LEU A 91 -11.69 3.41 0.49
N VAL A 92 -10.76 4.35 0.46
CA VAL A 92 -11.02 5.78 0.65
C VAL A 92 -11.55 6.37 -0.65
N GLY A 93 -12.68 7.07 -0.55
CA GLY A 93 -13.26 7.78 -1.69
C GLY A 93 -12.45 9.03 -2.05
N LEU A 94 -12.53 9.43 -3.31
CA LEU A 94 -11.98 10.71 -3.77
C LEU A 94 -13.03 11.82 -3.63
N HIS A 95 -12.60 13.04 -3.39
CA HIS A 95 -13.50 14.17 -3.19
C HIS A 95 -12.96 15.48 -3.78
N THR A 96 -13.89 16.36 -4.08
CA THR A 96 -13.68 17.79 -4.33
C THR A 96 -14.23 18.58 -3.12
N ASP A 97 -14.20 19.89 -3.18
CA ASP A 97 -14.85 20.75 -2.15
C ASP A 97 -16.38 20.53 -2.06
N SER A 98 -17.02 19.99 -3.10
CA SER A 98 -18.49 19.89 -3.19
C SER A 98 -19.02 18.48 -3.44
N GLU A 99 -18.18 17.54 -3.87
CA GLU A 99 -18.59 16.21 -4.29
C GLU A 99 -17.61 15.14 -3.75
N ALA A 100 -18.12 13.93 -3.54
CA ALA A 100 -17.30 12.78 -3.19
C ALA A 100 -17.74 11.54 -3.96
N THR A 101 -16.78 10.65 -4.25
CA THR A 101 -17.09 9.34 -4.79
C THR A 101 -17.79 8.48 -3.73
N ARG A 102 -18.50 7.48 -4.19
CA ARG A 102 -19.12 6.42 -3.35
C ARG A 102 -18.92 5.07 -4.00
N PRO A 103 -19.02 3.98 -3.25
CA PRO A 103 -19.00 2.64 -3.83
C PRO A 103 -20.09 2.47 -4.89
N GLY A 104 -19.75 1.80 -6.00
CA GLY A 104 -20.67 1.48 -7.08
C GLY A 104 -20.24 2.01 -8.42
N PRO A 105 -20.25 3.31 -8.65
CA PRO A 105 -19.91 3.89 -9.94
C PRO A 105 -18.42 3.80 -10.30
N VAL A 106 -18.12 3.83 -11.61
CA VAL A 106 -16.79 4.24 -12.10
C VAL A 106 -16.83 5.72 -12.39
N TYR A 107 -15.81 6.39 -11.95
CA TYR A 107 -15.61 7.83 -12.10
C TYR A 107 -14.42 8.11 -13.02
N ARG A 108 -14.46 9.25 -13.71
CA ARG A 108 -13.30 9.89 -14.33
C ARG A 108 -12.86 11.03 -13.43
N ILE A 109 -11.63 10.96 -12.97
CA ILE A 109 -11.04 11.90 -12.05
C ILE A 109 -10.14 12.86 -12.82
N ASP A 110 -10.30 14.16 -12.61
CA ASP A 110 -9.52 15.23 -13.23
C ASP A 110 -9.44 15.12 -14.76
N GLY A 111 -10.46 14.52 -15.37
CA GLY A 111 -10.58 14.34 -16.83
C GLY A 111 -9.74 13.20 -17.42
N ALA A 112 -8.96 12.47 -16.61
CA ALA A 112 -8.01 11.47 -17.10
C ALA A 112 -8.18 10.09 -16.45
N ALA A 113 -7.87 9.96 -15.17
CA ALA A 113 -7.81 8.67 -14.49
C ALA A 113 -9.19 8.08 -14.23
N LEU A 114 -9.35 6.77 -14.43
CA LEU A 114 -10.54 6.05 -14.00
C LEU A 114 -10.38 5.56 -12.57
N PHE A 115 -11.44 5.67 -11.79
CA PHE A 115 -11.47 5.29 -10.38
C PHE A 115 -12.81 4.67 -9.99
N THR A 116 -12.76 3.66 -9.11
CA THR A 116 -13.94 3.18 -8.38
C THR A 116 -13.59 2.88 -6.92
N GLN A 117 -14.49 3.22 -6.02
CA GLN A 117 -14.28 2.97 -4.59
C GLN A 117 -14.64 1.51 -4.28
N LEU A 118 -13.67 0.74 -3.76
CA LEU A 118 -13.82 -0.68 -3.45
C LEU A 118 -13.26 -1.02 -2.06
N ASP A 119 -13.98 -1.91 -1.37
CA ASP A 119 -13.54 -2.55 -0.13
C ASP A 119 -13.12 -3.99 -0.43
N ILE A 120 -11.82 -4.27 -0.34
CA ILE A 120 -11.24 -5.60 -0.62
C ILE A 120 -11.60 -6.66 0.42
N SER A 121 -12.17 -6.27 1.55
CA SER A 121 -12.70 -7.22 2.55
C SER A 121 -14.03 -7.86 2.11
N ARG A 122 -14.61 -7.40 1.02
CA ARG A 122 -15.86 -7.87 0.43
C ARG A 122 -15.64 -8.51 -0.93
N PRO A 123 -16.58 -9.35 -1.42
CA PRO A 123 -16.54 -9.83 -2.78
C PRO A 123 -16.45 -8.66 -3.76
N LEU A 124 -15.53 -8.76 -4.73
CA LEU A 124 -15.35 -7.72 -5.72
C LEU A 124 -16.55 -7.69 -6.68
N PRO A 125 -17.13 -6.51 -6.94
CA PRO A 125 -18.28 -6.36 -7.85
C PRO A 125 -17.85 -6.41 -9.33
N ILE A 126 -17.01 -7.38 -9.66
CA ILE A 126 -16.41 -7.59 -10.98
C ILE A 126 -16.68 -9.03 -11.38
N ALA A 127 -17.15 -9.24 -12.61
CA ALA A 127 -17.40 -10.58 -13.11
C ALA A 127 -16.10 -11.39 -13.26
N ASP A 128 -16.24 -12.70 -13.31
CA ASP A 128 -15.12 -13.61 -13.53
C ASP A 128 -14.39 -13.30 -14.83
N ARG A 129 -13.08 -13.45 -14.84
CA ARG A 129 -12.25 -13.36 -16.05
C ARG A 129 -12.45 -12.06 -16.84
N SER A 130 -12.54 -10.94 -16.14
CA SER A 130 -12.85 -9.63 -16.75
C SER A 130 -11.63 -8.79 -17.08
N VAL A 131 -10.47 -9.04 -16.44
CA VAL A 131 -9.26 -8.21 -16.63
C VAL A 131 -8.03 -9.06 -16.95
N ASP A 132 -7.06 -8.45 -17.64
CA ASP A 132 -5.81 -9.10 -18.06
C ASP A 132 -4.71 -8.99 -16.99
N TRP A 133 -4.78 -7.97 -16.12
CA TRP A 133 -3.78 -7.74 -15.10
C TRP A 133 -4.35 -7.06 -13.85
N VAL A 134 -3.69 -7.31 -12.72
CA VAL A 134 -3.93 -6.65 -11.44
C VAL A 134 -2.60 -6.23 -10.84
N TYR A 135 -2.53 -4.99 -10.38
CA TYR A 135 -1.40 -4.43 -9.64
C TYR A 135 -1.84 -4.01 -8.24
N ALA A 136 -1.02 -4.33 -7.23
CA ALA A 136 -1.22 -3.85 -5.87
C ALA A 136 0.12 -3.58 -5.20
N GLU A 137 0.32 -2.33 -4.77
CA GLU A 137 1.53 -1.90 -4.09
C GLU A 137 1.22 -1.48 -2.67
N HIS A 138 1.82 -2.19 -1.69
CA HIS A 138 1.68 -1.91 -0.26
C HIS A 138 0.20 -1.82 0.18
N LEU A 139 -0.55 -2.88 -0.11
CA LEU A 139 -1.94 -3.05 0.27
C LEU A 139 -2.14 -4.23 1.21
N ILE A 140 -1.55 -5.38 0.87
CA ILE A 140 -1.88 -6.66 1.52
C ILE A 140 -1.51 -6.68 3.01
N GLU A 141 -0.50 -5.90 3.40
CA GLU A 141 -0.09 -5.75 4.80
C GLU A 141 -1.09 -4.98 5.67
N HIS A 142 -2.01 -4.25 5.07
CA HIS A 142 -3.02 -3.47 5.79
C HIS A 142 -4.28 -4.25 6.16
N VAL A 143 -4.40 -5.50 5.71
CA VAL A 143 -5.56 -6.34 6.01
C VAL A 143 -5.19 -7.57 6.83
N PRO A 144 -6.13 -8.14 7.62
CA PRO A 144 -5.89 -9.40 8.30
C PRO A 144 -5.58 -10.53 7.31
N LEU A 145 -4.77 -11.50 7.72
CA LEU A 145 -4.31 -12.61 6.89
C LEU A 145 -5.46 -13.34 6.15
N GLY A 146 -6.56 -13.63 6.84
CA GLY A 146 -7.74 -14.27 6.22
C GLY A 146 -8.38 -13.41 5.12
N THR A 147 -8.43 -12.10 5.32
CA THR A 147 -8.90 -11.15 4.30
C THR A 147 -7.96 -11.11 3.10
N ALA A 148 -6.65 -11.14 3.33
CA ALA A 148 -5.66 -11.19 2.26
C ALA A 148 -5.84 -12.42 1.35
N VAL A 149 -6.00 -13.61 1.94
CA VAL A 149 -6.25 -14.86 1.18
C VAL A 149 -7.56 -14.76 0.39
N HIS A 150 -8.63 -14.25 1.01
CA HIS A 150 -9.90 -14.05 0.33
C HIS A 150 -9.80 -13.08 -0.86
N TRP A 151 -9.17 -11.93 -0.63
CA TRP A 151 -8.95 -10.94 -1.69
C TRP A 151 -8.09 -11.50 -2.83
N LEU A 152 -7.01 -12.23 -2.55
CA LEU A 152 -6.19 -12.87 -3.58
C LEU A 152 -6.97 -13.90 -4.39
N ALA A 153 -7.89 -14.64 -3.75
CA ALA A 153 -8.80 -15.55 -4.47
C ALA A 153 -9.77 -14.78 -5.39
N GLU A 154 -10.30 -13.64 -4.94
CA GLU A 154 -11.11 -12.75 -5.77
C GLU A 154 -10.30 -12.16 -6.94
N VAL A 155 -9.05 -11.74 -6.69
CA VAL A 155 -8.14 -11.29 -7.76
C VAL A 155 -7.94 -12.40 -8.80
N ARG A 156 -7.70 -13.64 -8.35
CA ARG A 156 -7.60 -14.79 -9.26
C ARG A 156 -8.89 -15.03 -10.05
N ARG A 157 -10.06 -14.85 -9.43
CA ARG A 157 -11.37 -15.00 -10.07
C ARG A 157 -11.60 -13.98 -11.18
N ILE A 158 -11.26 -12.72 -10.94
CA ILE A 158 -11.47 -11.64 -11.92
C ILE A 158 -10.42 -11.61 -13.03
N LEU A 159 -9.23 -12.18 -12.81
CA LEU A 159 -8.21 -12.34 -13.84
C LEU A 159 -8.63 -13.36 -14.89
N ARG A 160 -8.35 -13.05 -16.14
CA ARG A 160 -8.50 -14.01 -17.25
C ARG A 160 -7.44 -15.12 -17.12
N PRO A 161 -7.69 -16.30 -17.70
CA PRO A 161 -6.66 -17.33 -17.78
C PRO A 161 -5.36 -16.78 -18.38
N GLY A 162 -4.25 -16.96 -17.68
CA GLY A 162 -2.97 -16.36 -18.05
C GLY A 162 -2.81 -14.88 -17.68
N GLY A 163 -3.81 -14.27 -17.06
CA GLY A 163 -3.73 -12.92 -16.52
C GLY A 163 -2.71 -12.82 -15.39
N LEU A 164 -2.13 -11.63 -15.21
CA LEU A 164 -0.99 -11.40 -14.33
C LEU A 164 -1.40 -10.57 -13.11
N LEU A 165 -1.08 -11.07 -11.92
CA LEU A 165 -1.01 -10.29 -10.68
C LEU A 165 0.44 -9.85 -10.46
N ARG A 166 0.67 -8.54 -10.23
CA ARG A 166 1.89 -8.02 -9.63
C ARG A 166 1.59 -7.48 -8.25
N LEU A 167 2.28 -8.00 -7.25
CA LEU A 167 2.06 -7.69 -5.85
C LEU A 167 3.37 -7.23 -5.22
N THR A 168 3.34 -6.10 -4.51
CA THR A 168 4.47 -5.61 -3.73
C THR A 168 4.05 -5.31 -2.29
N THR A 169 4.91 -5.58 -1.33
CA THR A 169 4.67 -5.38 0.10
C THR A 169 6.02 -5.25 0.83
N PRO A 170 6.09 -4.64 2.03
CA PRO A 170 7.32 -4.64 2.82
C PRO A 170 7.88 -6.04 3.05
N ASP A 171 9.19 -6.19 2.93
CA ASP A 171 9.91 -7.46 3.13
C ASP A 171 10.37 -7.61 4.59
N LEU A 172 9.69 -8.45 5.37
CA LEU A 172 10.07 -8.72 6.76
C LEU A 172 11.52 -9.16 6.90
N ALA A 173 12.03 -9.99 5.98
CA ALA A 173 13.41 -10.46 6.02
C ALA A 173 14.40 -9.30 5.93
N ARG A 174 14.14 -8.30 5.10
CA ARG A 174 14.98 -7.07 5.01
C ARG A 174 15.01 -6.27 6.29
N TYR A 175 13.88 -6.19 7.01
CA TYR A 175 13.82 -5.49 8.29
C TYR A 175 14.56 -6.25 9.39
N ILE A 176 14.45 -7.57 9.42
CA ILE A 176 15.21 -8.43 10.35
C ILE A 176 16.71 -8.34 10.06
N ASP A 177 17.12 -8.48 8.81
CA ASP A 177 18.52 -8.33 8.40
C ASP A 177 19.05 -6.94 8.76
N GLY A 178 18.26 -5.88 8.51
CA GLY A 178 18.61 -4.52 8.89
C GLY A 178 18.74 -4.33 10.40
N TYR A 179 17.99 -5.06 11.22
CA TYR A 179 18.12 -5.04 12.67
C TYR A 179 19.40 -5.77 13.13
N LEU A 180 19.75 -6.87 12.48
CA LEU A 180 20.94 -7.68 12.79
C LEU A 180 22.24 -7.06 12.23
N ASP A 181 22.14 -6.25 11.16
CA ASP A 181 23.28 -5.54 10.57
C ASP A 181 23.86 -4.50 11.53
N GLY A 182 25.05 -4.77 12.06
CA GLY A 182 25.73 -3.86 12.98
C GLY A 182 26.07 -2.48 12.39
N GLN A 183 26.08 -2.35 11.05
CA GLN A 183 26.34 -1.10 10.35
C GLN A 183 25.07 -0.31 9.98
N GLU A 184 23.91 -0.91 10.20
CA GLU A 184 22.58 -0.30 9.96
C GLU A 184 22.40 0.28 8.54
N GLN A 185 23.04 -0.30 7.53
CA GLN A 185 23.05 0.27 6.17
C GLN A 185 21.67 0.37 5.56
N PHE A 186 20.83 -0.67 5.75
CA PHE A 186 19.45 -0.66 5.27
C PHE A 186 18.64 0.45 5.92
N PHE A 187 18.61 0.53 7.25
CA PHE A 187 17.84 1.52 7.99
C PHE A 187 18.30 2.96 7.71
N ARG A 188 19.61 3.20 7.55
CA ARG A 188 20.13 4.53 7.16
C ARG A 188 19.65 4.95 5.77
N ARG A 189 19.70 4.04 4.78
CA ARG A 189 19.20 4.32 3.43
C ARG A 189 17.70 4.55 3.44
N HIS A 190 16.96 3.70 4.12
CA HIS A 190 15.51 3.77 4.22
C HIS A 190 15.05 5.09 4.88
N ARG A 191 15.60 5.45 6.04
CA ARG A 191 15.34 6.75 6.70
C ARG A 191 15.64 7.94 5.77
N ARG A 192 16.79 7.91 5.10
CA ARG A 192 17.16 8.99 4.16
C ARG A 192 16.13 9.11 3.04
N ARG A 193 15.66 7.99 2.49
CA ARG A 193 14.68 7.97 1.42
C ARG A 193 13.34 8.53 1.88
N LEU A 194 12.79 8.05 2.99
CA LEU A 194 11.56 8.57 3.57
C LEU A 194 11.63 10.10 3.79
N ARG A 195 12.76 10.58 4.33
CA ARG A 195 12.99 12.02 4.51
C ARG A 195 13.01 12.79 3.18
N THR A 196 13.74 12.28 2.19
CA THR A 196 13.84 12.92 0.87
C THR A 196 12.49 13.01 0.17
N MET A 197 11.70 11.94 0.27
CA MET A 197 10.38 11.85 -0.34
C MET A 197 9.27 12.49 0.51
N ARG A 198 9.61 12.98 1.70
CA ARG A 198 8.66 13.55 2.68
C ARG A 198 7.52 12.60 3.05
N VAL A 199 7.81 11.30 3.06
CA VAL A 199 6.88 10.26 3.50
C VAL A 199 7.07 10.04 4.99
N GLY A 200 6.12 10.50 5.77
CA GLY A 200 6.19 10.44 7.22
C GLY A 200 7.26 11.36 7.82
N PRO A 201 7.43 11.31 9.13
CA PRO A 201 8.37 12.14 9.88
C PRO A 201 9.80 11.61 9.80
N PRO A 202 10.79 12.40 10.30
CA PRO A 202 12.14 11.90 10.52
C PRO A 202 12.13 10.75 11.52
N MET A 203 12.46 9.54 11.08
CA MET A 203 12.54 8.36 11.95
C MET A 203 13.78 8.43 12.84
N PRO A 204 13.68 8.13 14.15
CA PRO A 204 14.83 8.11 15.06
C PRO A 204 15.85 7.04 14.68
N GLU A 205 17.12 7.30 14.97
CA GLU A 205 18.23 6.39 14.67
C GLU A 205 18.37 5.27 15.69
N ARG A 206 17.29 4.52 15.91
CA ARG A 206 17.23 3.39 16.84
C ARG A 206 16.77 2.14 16.07
N ARG A 207 17.57 1.07 16.03
CA ARG A 207 17.25 -0.16 15.30
C ARG A 207 15.93 -0.80 15.75
N ALA A 208 15.71 -0.87 17.06
CA ALA A 208 14.46 -1.39 17.59
C ALA A 208 13.25 -0.58 17.14
N PHE A 209 13.36 0.76 17.05
CA PHE A 209 12.31 1.61 16.52
C PHE A 209 12.03 1.30 15.05
N MET A 210 13.09 1.19 14.23
CA MET A 210 12.96 0.88 12.80
C MET A 210 12.35 -0.49 12.53
N LEU A 211 12.60 -1.47 13.41
CA LEU A 211 11.95 -2.78 13.32
C LEU A 211 10.48 -2.71 13.79
N ASN A 212 10.21 -2.06 14.92
CA ASN A 212 8.84 -2.00 15.45
C ASN A 212 7.90 -1.17 14.57
N GLN A 213 8.41 -0.11 13.92
CA GLN A 213 7.58 0.74 13.09
C GLN A 213 6.88 -0.02 11.95
N ILE A 214 7.52 -1.08 11.40
CA ILE A 214 6.89 -1.87 10.34
C ILE A 214 5.68 -2.68 10.83
N PHE A 215 5.59 -3.00 12.11
CA PHE A 215 4.47 -3.73 12.68
C PHE A 215 3.36 -2.82 13.21
N TYR A 216 3.71 -1.66 13.77
CA TYR A 216 2.79 -0.85 14.56
C TYR A 216 2.42 0.48 13.94
N HIS A 217 3.19 0.94 12.96
CA HIS A 217 2.86 2.18 12.24
C HIS A 217 2.15 1.87 10.93
N PHE A 218 1.58 2.88 10.32
CA PHE A 218 0.92 2.82 9.00
C PHE A 218 -0.33 1.92 8.93
N GLY A 219 -0.84 1.43 10.07
CA GLY A 219 -2.02 0.56 10.11
C GLY A 219 -1.79 -0.87 9.62
N HIS A 220 -0.53 -1.33 9.62
CA HIS A 220 -0.20 -2.69 9.21
C HIS A 220 -0.87 -3.75 10.11
N ARG A 221 -1.32 -4.84 9.51
CA ARG A 221 -1.98 -5.97 10.16
C ARG A 221 -1.18 -7.26 10.06
N TRP A 222 -0.43 -7.44 8.99
CA TRP A 222 0.40 -8.62 8.76
C TRP A 222 1.58 -8.27 7.86
N ILE A 223 2.80 -8.59 8.29
CA ILE A 223 4.00 -8.32 7.51
C ILE A 223 4.53 -9.63 6.95
N TYR A 224 4.88 -9.62 5.68
CA TYR A 224 5.25 -10.79 4.90
C TYR A 224 6.75 -10.85 4.66
N ASP A 225 7.30 -12.07 4.66
CA ASP A 225 8.47 -12.43 3.87
C ASP A 225 8.03 -13.14 2.57
N GLU A 226 8.98 -13.53 1.74
CA GLU A 226 8.67 -14.21 0.48
C GLU A 226 7.96 -15.55 0.69
N ALA A 227 8.36 -16.31 1.70
CA ALA A 227 7.77 -17.63 1.97
C ALA A 227 6.31 -17.53 2.41
N GLU A 228 6.00 -16.59 3.30
CA GLU A 228 4.63 -16.32 3.74
C GLU A 228 3.78 -15.77 2.60
N LEU A 229 4.31 -14.90 1.76
CA LEU A 229 3.59 -14.34 0.62
C LEU A 229 3.27 -15.42 -0.43
N ARG A 230 4.22 -16.35 -0.70
CA ARG A 230 3.96 -17.52 -1.55
C ARG A 230 2.90 -18.44 -0.96
N HIS A 231 2.94 -18.65 0.37
CA HIS A 231 1.95 -19.47 1.06
C HIS A 231 0.53 -18.90 0.90
N VAL A 232 0.32 -17.60 1.10
CA VAL A 232 -1.02 -17.01 0.95
C VAL A 232 -1.50 -17.02 -0.50
N LEU A 233 -0.61 -16.87 -1.47
CA LEU A 233 -0.92 -17.02 -2.90
C LEU A 233 -1.36 -18.45 -3.23
N ASP A 234 -0.63 -19.46 -2.74
CA ASP A 234 -1.03 -20.87 -2.88
C ASP A 234 -2.40 -21.15 -2.25
N ARG A 235 -2.63 -20.64 -1.03
CA ARG A 235 -3.94 -20.74 -0.35
C ARG A 235 -5.07 -20.06 -1.14
N ALA A 236 -4.76 -19.04 -1.91
CA ALA A 236 -5.71 -18.36 -2.81
C ALA A 236 -5.89 -19.11 -4.16
N GLY A 237 -5.14 -20.18 -4.39
CA GLY A 237 -5.23 -21.05 -5.56
C GLY A 237 -4.33 -20.66 -6.73
N TYR A 238 -3.24 -19.90 -6.49
CA TYR A 238 -2.15 -19.76 -7.43
C TYR A 238 -1.19 -20.93 -7.27
N HIS A 239 -0.70 -21.49 -8.39
CA HIS A 239 0.25 -22.60 -8.33
C HIS A 239 1.67 -22.07 -8.05
N GLU A 240 2.42 -22.75 -7.21
CA GLU A 240 3.79 -22.35 -6.84
C GLU A 240 4.69 -22.08 -8.05
N PHE A 241 4.62 -22.91 -9.09
CA PHE A 241 5.41 -22.74 -10.30
C PHE A 241 4.98 -21.52 -11.16
N ALA A 242 3.84 -20.91 -10.87
CA ALA A 242 3.35 -19.72 -11.53
C ALA A 242 3.64 -18.43 -10.75
N ILE A 243 4.36 -18.54 -9.61
CA ILE A 243 4.72 -17.42 -8.74
C ILE A 243 6.21 -17.15 -8.91
N GLU A 244 6.55 -15.97 -9.40
CA GLU A 244 7.94 -15.57 -9.65
C GLU A 244 8.31 -14.33 -8.86
N ARG A 245 9.50 -14.37 -8.21
CA ARG A 245 10.10 -13.17 -7.63
C ARG A 245 10.61 -12.27 -8.74
N ARG A 246 10.39 -10.97 -8.58
CA ARG A 246 10.83 -9.93 -9.51
C ARG A 246 11.68 -8.90 -8.79
N GLU A 247 12.27 -8.02 -9.57
CA GLU A 247 12.97 -6.84 -9.08
C GLU A 247 12.14 -5.58 -9.36
N PHE A 248 12.53 -4.49 -8.71
CA PHE A 248 11.94 -3.17 -8.93
C PHE A 248 11.95 -2.80 -10.42
N GLN A 249 10.79 -2.47 -10.97
CA GLN A 249 10.56 -2.13 -12.38
C GLN A 249 10.99 -3.20 -13.39
N LEU A 250 11.13 -4.46 -12.95
CA LEU A 250 11.38 -5.60 -13.83
C LEU A 250 10.26 -6.64 -13.64
N GLY A 251 9.62 -7.04 -14.73
CA GLY A 251 8.51 -7.99 -14.69
C GLY A 251 8.14 -8.53 -16.06
N ALA A 252 7.19 -9.45 -16.08
CA ALA A 252 6.68 -10.05 -17.32
C ALA A 252 5.95 -9.01 -18.19
N ARG A 253 5.39 -7.97 -17.56
CA ARG A 253 4.77 -6.81 -18.23
C ARG A 253 5.47 -5.54 -17.82
N PRO A 254 6.29 -4.94 -18.69
CA PRO A 254 7.01 -3.69 -18.39
C PRO A 254 6.07 -2.53 -18.01
N ASP A 255 4.93 -2.41 -18.67
CA ASP A 255 3.92 -1.38 -18.40
C ASP A 255 3.35 -1.45 -16.96
N MET A 256 3.19 -2.66 -16.41
CA MET A 256 2.84 -2.85 -15.01
C MET A 256 4.02 -2.61 -14.07
N ALA A 257 5.21 -3.06 -14.43
CA ALA A 257 6.41 -2.91 -13.61
C ALA A 257 6.80 -1.43 -13.44
N ASP A 258 6.50 -0.58 -14.42
CA ASP A 258 6.68 0.87 -14.35
C ASP A 258 5.78 1.56 -13.32
N LEU A 259 4.77 0.86 -12.79
CA LEU A 259 3.93 1.35 -11.70
C LEU A 259 4.63 1.30 -10.34
N ASP A 260 5.68 0.50 -10.19
CA ASP A 260 6.44 0.42 -8.95
C ASP A 260 6.97 1.80 -8.52
N THR A 261 6.78 2.17 -7.26
CA THR A 261 7.21 3.48 -6.77
C THR A 261 8.62 3.44 -6.19
N ALA A 262 9.45 4.40 -6.62
CA ALA A 262 10.87 4.41 -6.30
C ALA A 262 11.16 4.53 -4.79
N PHE A 263 10.28 5.16 -4.00
CA PHE A 263 10.53 5.32 -2.58
C PHE A 263 10.35 4.02 -1.78
N ARG A 264 9.66 3.02 -2.33
CA ARG A 264 9.45 1.70 -1.72
C ARG A 264 10.46 0.63 -2.14
N LYS A 265 11.34 0.96 -3.10
CA LYS A 265 12.30 0.02 -3.69
C LYS A 265 13.17 -0.71 -2.68
N ASP A 266 13.61 -0.04 -1.62
CA ASP A 266 14.59 -0.61 -0.69
C ASP A 266 13.99 -1.62 0.29
N GLU A 267 12.69 -1.53 0.52
CA GLU A 267 12.00 -2.28 1.55
C GLU A 267 11.10 -3.40 1.02
N SER A 268 10.81 -3.43 -0.29
CA SER A 268 9.73 -4.24 -0.84
C SER A 268 10.18 -5.57 -1.42
N ILE A 269 9.30 -6.57 -1.29
CA ILE A 269 9.25 -7.76 -2.13
C ILE A 269 8.42 -7.42 -3.37
N TYR A 270 8.80 -7.98 -4.50
CA TYR A 270 8.06 -7.92 -5.76
C TYR A 270 7.77 -9.35 -6.20
N LEU A 271 6.50 -9.74 -6.26
CA LEU A 271 6.06 -11.03 -6.80
C LEU A 271 5.12 -10.84 -7.98
N GLU A 272 5.24 -11.71 -8.95
CA GLU A 272 4.26 -11.89 -10.01
C GLU A 272 3.66 -13.28 -9.93
N ALA A 273 2.33 -13.37 -10.11
CA ALA A 273 1.62 -14.62 -10.14
C ALA A 273 0.67 -14.68 -11.34
N VAL A 274 0.74 -15.77 -12.09
CA VAL A 274 -0.12 -15.98 -13.27
C VAL A 274 -1.38 -16.73 -12.85
N ALA A 275 -2.53 -16.19 -13.22
CA ALA A 275 -3.82 -16.85 -12.98
C ALA A 275 -3.89 -18.17 -13.77
N PRO A 276 -4.25 -19.30 -13.13
CA PRO A 276 -4.31 -20.59 -13.81
C PRO A 276 -5.29 -20.56 -14.96
N GLY A 277 -4.97 -21.30 -16.03
CA GLY A 277 -5.92 -21.68 -17.06
C GLY A 277 -7.14 -22.37 -16.45
N GLY A 278 -8.31 -22.31 -17.08
CA GLY A 278 -9.51 -22.97 -16.58
C GLY A 278 -9.29 -24.45 -16.23
N PRO A 279 -10.30 -25.12 -15.65
CA PRO A 279 -10.15 -26.49 -15.19
C PRO A 279 -9.62 -27.37 -16.34
N HIS A 280 -8.55 -28.11 -16.03
CA HIS A 280 -8.05 -29.18 -16.85
C HIS A 280 -9.06 -30.32 -16.86
#